data_242b2aa8732a890218b97821d4ad0ba1
#
_entry.id   242b2aa8732a890218b97821d4ad0ba1
#
_cell.length_a   1.000
_cell.length_b   1.000
_cell.length_c   1.000
_cell.angle_alpha   90.00
_cell.angle_beta   90.00
_cell.angle_gamma   90.00
#
_symmetry.space_group_name_H-M   'P 1'
#
loop_
_entity.id
_entity.type
_entity.pdbx_description
1 polymer ?
#
loop_
_entity_poly.entity_id
_entity_poly.type
_entity_poly.pdbx_seq_one_letter_code
_entity_poly.pdbx_strand_id
1 'polypeptide(L)'
;MGCKQNIETERNKTMKELSRDLMTTKHTRVLVEEEYKYNAPNRFSIETKDGETLCEIKFQEGPIRECGVNGIHNEDLLNIVLERLSGFQKSNFRCRENAVAITKIEEALMWLRKRTDGRERRGVEGTSEV
;
A
#
# COMPACT_ATOMS: atom_id res chain seq x y z
N MET A 1 3.27 6.10 24.97
CA MET A 1 2.04 5.78 24.25
C MET A 1 2.21 4.48 23.49
N GLY A 2 1.35 3.52 23.78
CA GLY A 2 1.44 2.23 23.10
C GLY A 2 0.89 2.26 21.69
N CYS A 3 1.52 1.54 20.78
CA CYS A 3 0.98 1.27 19.45
C CYS A 3 -0.07 0.17 19.47
N LYS A 4 -0.52 -0.22 20.67
CA LYS A 4 -1.56 -1.24 20.81
C LYS A 4 -2.88 -0.66 20.31
N GLN A 5 -3.46 -1.33 19.34
CA GLN A 5 -4.78 -1.00 18.84
C GLN A 5 -5.79 -2.03 19.33
N ASN A 6 -6.98 -1.55 19.70
CA ASN A 6 -8.07 -2.42 20.04
C ASN A 6 -8.65 -2.99 18.76
N ILE A 7 -8.67 -4.31 18.64
CA ILE A 7 -9.18 -5.02 17.45
C ILE A 7 -10.63 -4.64 17.15
N GLU A 8 -11.45 -4.45 18.17
CA GLU A 8 -12.85 -4.04 18.00
C GLU A 8 -12.96 -2.63 17.39
N THR A 9 -12.12 -1.69 17.86
CA THR A 9 -12.07 -0.35 17.31
C THR A 9 -11.65 -0.35 15.84
N GLU A 10 -10.74 -1.27 15.46
CA GLU A 10 -10.31 -1.41 14.08
C GLU A 10 -11.43 -1.88 13.15
N ARG A 11 -12.26 -2.82 13.60
CA ARG A 11 -13.38 -3.35 12.81
C ARG A 11 -14.48 -2.30 12.57
N ASN A 12 -14.63 -1.32 13.47
CA ASN A 12 -15.68 -0.33 13.42
C ASN A 12 -15.24 0.98 12.78
N LYS A 13 -14.04 1.07 12.22
CA LYS A 13 -13.58 2.27 11.54
C LYS A 13 -14.41 2.54 10.29
N THR A 14 -14.86 3.78 10.15
CA THR A 14 -15.59 4.24 8.99
C THR A 14 -14.65 4.32 7.79
N MET A 15 -15.11 3.78 6.69
CA MET A 15 -14.39 3.76 5.42
C MET A 15 -15.13 4.61 4.40
N LYS A 16 -14.37 5.22 3.50
CA LYS A 16 -14.94 5.97 2.36
C LYS A 16 -14.39 5.42 1.05
N GLU A 17 -15.13 5.62 -0.02
CA GLU A 17 -14.67 5.20 -1.35
C GLU A 17 -13.54 6.11 -1.83
N LEU A 18 -12.43 5.51 -2.23
CA LEU A 18 -11.30 6.23 -2.81
C LEU A 18 -11.61 6.60 -4.25
N SER A 19 -11.33 7.84 -4.62
CA SER A 19 -11.51 8.33 -5.98
C SER A 19 -10.24 9.02 -6.49
N ARG A 20 -9.81 8.65 -7.69
CA ARG A 20 -8.68 9.26 -8.40
C ARG A 20 -8.96 9.25 -9.90
N ASP A 21 -8.34 10.16 -10.64
CA ASP A 21 -8.62 10.39 -12.06
C ASP A 21 -8.50 9.15 -12.95
N LEU A 22 -7.50 8.31 -12.70
CA LEU A 22 -7.26 7.13 -13.52
C LEU A 22 -7.91 5.85 -12.98
N MET A 23 -8.64 5.95 -11.88
CA MET A 23 -9.34 4.80 -11.33
C MET A 23 -10.58 4.48 -12.14
N THR A 24 -10.83 3.17 -12.31
CA THR A 24 -12.11 2.69 -12.82
C THR A 24 -12.83 1.93 -11.70
N THR A 25 -14.13 2.18 -11.57
CA THR A 25 -14.97 1.51 -10.58
C THR A 25 -15.99 0.59 -11.25
N LYS A 26 -15.67 0.12 -12.45
CA LYS A 26 -16.56 -0.73 -13.23
C LYS A 26 -16.85 -2.08 -12.55
N HIS A 27 -15.84 -2.70 -11.96
CA HIS A 27 -15.96 -4.03 -11.37
C HIS A 27 -15.66 -4.06 -9.88
N THR A 28 -14.76 -3.21 -9.43
CA THR A 28 -14.30 -3.15 -8.04
C THR A 28 -14.25 -1.72 -7.56
N ARG A 29 -14.23 -1.56 -6.25
CA ARG A 29 -14.00 -0.27 -5.62
C ARG A 29 -13.01 -0.42 -4.47
N VAL A 30 -12.26 0.64 -4.20
CA VAL A 30 -11.30 0.70 -3.11
C VAL A 30 -11.87 1.59 -2.03
N LEU A 31 -11.86 1.09 -0.79
CA LEU A 31 -12.26 1.85 0.38
C LEU A 31 -11.00 2.22 1.17
N VAL A 32 -11.03 3.39 1.78
CA VAL A 32 -9.92 3.90 2.60
C VAL A 32 -10.48 4.41 3.93
N GLU A 33 -9.72 4.23 5.01
CA GLU A 33 -10.14 4.74 6.32
C GLU A 33 -10.23 6.28 6.30
N GLU A 34 -11.28 6.82 6.92
CA GLU A 34 -11.49 8.27 6.98
C GLU A 34 -10.60 8.93 8.04
N GLU A 35 -10.45 8.28 9.18
CA GLU A 35 -9.61 8.77 10.26
C GLU A 35 -8.39 7.87 10.42
N TYR A 36 -7.22 8.49 10.51
CA TYR A 36 -5.98 7.73 10.60
C TYR A 36 -4.96 8.45 11.47
N LYS A 37 -4.00 7.67 11.97
CA LYS A 37 -2.82 8.14 12.69
C LYS A 37 -1.60 8.06 11.78
N TYR A 38 -0.49 8.60 12.24
CA TYR A 38 0.82 8.45 11.57
C TYR A 38 0.86 8.98 10.13
N ASN A 39 0.25 10.15 9.92
CA ASN A 39 0.41 11.01 8.75
C ASN A 39 -0.22 10.53 7.43
N ALA A 40 -0.66 9.28 7.34
CA ALA A 40 -1.26 8.75 6.13
C ALA A 40 -2.29 7.68 6.44
N PRO A 41 -3.28 7.48 5.57
CA PRO A 41 -4.18 6.35 5.75
C PRO A 41 -3.42 5.04 5.58
N ASN A 42 -3.72 4.07 6.42
CA ASN A 42 -3.01 2.80 6.50
C ASN A 42 -3.90 1.59 6.23
N ARG A 43 -5.22 1.78 6.28
CA ARG A 43 -6.18 0.67 6.11
C ARG A 43 -7.02 0.88 4.89
N PHE A 44 -7.07 -0.15 4.06
CA PHE A 44 -7.80 -0.15 2.81
C PHE A 44 -8.57 -1.46 2.67
N SER A 45 -9.62 -1.41 1.90
CA SER A 45 -10.37 -2.60 1.52
C SER A 45 -10.69 -2.53 0.04
N ILE A 46 -10.67 -3.65 -0.63
CA ILE A 46 -11.07 -3.77 -2.03
C ILE A 46 -12.28 -4.70 -2.06
N GLU A 47 -13.36 -4.25 -2.68
CA GLU A 47 -14.58 -5.04 -2.76
C GLU A 47 -15.20 -5.02 -4.15
N THR A 48 -16.08 -5.98 -4.40
CA THR A 48 -16.90 -5.99 -5.61
C THR A 48 -17.95 -4.88 -5.54
N LYS A 49 -18.59 -4.59 -6.65
CA LYS A 49 -19.71 -3.63 -6.69
C LYS A 49 -20.86 -4.02 -5.76
N ASP A 50 -21.02 -5.31 -5.51
CA ASP A 50 -22.09 -5.83 -4.64
C ASP A 50 -21.71 -5.79 -3.16
N GLY A 51 -20.51 -5.32 -2.82
CA GLY A 51 -20.06 -5.15 -1.44
C GLY A 51 -19.31 -6.35 -0.87
N GLU A 52 -18.98 -7.36 -1.68
CA GLU A 52 -18.17 -8.49 -1.23
C GLU A 52 -16.72 -8.08 -1.11
N THR A 53 -16.11 -8.28 0.05
CA THR A 53 -14.70 -7.96 0.30
C THR A 53 -13.80 -8.97 -0.41
N LEU A 54 -12.93 -8.47 -1.28
CA LEU A 54 -11.95 -9.27 -1.98
C LEU A 54 -10.61 -9.29 -1.27
N CYS A 55 -10.23 -8.18 -0.65
CA CYS A 55 -8.93 -8.03 -0.01
C CYS A 55 -8.97 -6.91 1.02
N GLU A 56 -8.34 -7.13 2.15
CA GLU A 56 -8.09 -6.09 3.15
C GLU A 56 -6.60 -5.82 3.21
N ILE A 57 -6.22 -4.56 3.22
CA ILE A 57 -4.82 -4.14 3.24
C ILE A 57 -4.58 -3.30 4.48
N LYS A 58 -3.56 -3.69 5.23
CA LYS A 58 -3.10 -2.94 6.39
C LYS A 58 -1.62 -2.63 6.22
N PHE A 59 -1.31 -1.34 6.08
CA PHE A 59 0.08 -0.87 6.05
C PHE A 59 0.64 -0.73 7.46
N GLN A 60 1.95 -0.62 7.54
CA GLN A 60 2.65 -0.37 8.80
C GLN A 60 2.10 0.89 9.46
N GLU A 61 1.63 0.77 10.69
CA GLU A 61 1.17 1.88 11.51
C GLU A 61 2.17 2.18 12.62
N GLY A 62 2.77 3.36 12.56
CA GLY A 62 3.76 3.82 13.52
C GLY A 62 5.17 3.29 13.24
N PRO A 63 6.16 3.84 13.94
CA PRO A 63 7.57 3.49 13.73
C PRO A 63 7.85 2.04 14.12
N ILE A 64 8.57 1.32 13.26
CA ILE A 64 8.87 -0.10 13.46
C ILE A 64 9.65 -0.34 14.76
N ARG A 65 10.57 0.55 15.11
CA ARG A 65 11.36 0.42 16.34
C ARG A 65 10.53 0.55 17.62
N GLU A 66 9.39 1.24 17.54
CA GLU A 66 8.50 1.43 18.69
C GLU A 66 7.33 0.44 18.66
N CYS A 67 6.73 0.23 17.49
CA CYS A 67 5.49 -0.51 17.32
C CYS A 67 5.70 -1.94 16.80
N GLY A 68 6.92 -2.28 16.40
CA GLY A 68 7.18 -3.54 15.70
C GLY A 68 6.59 -3.53 14.28
N VAL A 69 6.81 -4.60 13.56
CA VAL A 69 6.21 -4.80 12.25
C VAL A 69 4.74 -5.21 12.45
N ASN A 70 3.81 -4.37 12.02
CA ASN A 70 2.38 -4.60 12.21
C ASN A 70 1.54 -4.50 10.95
N GLY A 71 2.17 -4.31 9.80
CA GLY A 71 1.50 -4.21 8.51
C GLY A 71 2.50 -4.33 7.38
N ILE A 72 2.01 -4.19 6.16
CA ILE A 72 2.83 -4.26 4.95
C ILE A 72 3.45 -2.89 4.63
N HIS A 73 4.39 -2.90 3.71
CA HIS A 73 5.05 -1.69 3.20
C HIS A 73 4.59 -1.39 1.78
N ASN A 74 4.75 -0.15 1.35
CA ASN A 74 4.42 0.26 -0.02
C ASN A 74 5.10 -0.64 -1.06
N GLU A 75 6.37 -0.95 -0.82
CA GLU A 75 7.18 -1.77 -1.72
C GLU A 75 6.61 -3.18 -1.90
N ASP A 76 5.99 -3.74 -0.86
CA ASP A 76 5.38 -5.07 -0.95
C ASP A 76 4.30 -5.11 -2.02
N LEU A 77 3.40 -4.13 -2.04
CA LEU A 77 2.35 -4.06 -3.04
C LEU A 77 2.90 -3.78 -4.44
N LEU A 78 3.88 -2.88 -4.54
CA LEU A 78 4.50 -2.58 -5.83
C LEU A 78 5.18 -3.81 -6.41
N ASN A 79 5.88 -4.61 -5.58
CA ASN A 79 6.51 -5.84 -6.02
C ASN A 79 5.51 -6.91 -6.43
N ILE A 80 4.37 -7.01 -5.74
CA ILE A 80 3.30 -7.94 -6.12
C ILE A 80 2.77 -7.58 -7.50
N VAL A 81 2.49 -6.31 -7.75
CA VAL A 81 2.01 -5.85 -9.06
C VAL A 81 3.07 -6.07 -10.13
N LEU A 82 4.34 -5.79 -9.82
CA LEU A 82 5.46 -5.99 -10.74
C LEU A 82 5.57 -7.46 -11.17
N GLU A 83 5.48 -8.40 -10.21
CA GLU A 83 5.52 -9.84 -10.51
C GLU A 83 4.37 -10.25 -11.41
N ARG A 84 3.17 -9.76 -11.14
CA ARG A 84 1.99 -10.07 -11.95
C ARG A 84 2.13 -9.54 -13.39
N LEU A 85 2.57 -8.29 -13.55
CA LEU A 85 2.80 -7.70 -14.87
C LEU A 85 3.90 -8.44 -15.64
N SER A 86 4.96 -8.84 -14.93
CA SER A 86 6.06 -9.62 -15.53
C SER A 86 5.55 -10.97 -16.05
N GLY A 87 4.63 -11.59 -15.31
CA GLY A 87 3.97 -12.82 -15.77
C GLY A 87 3.21 -12.62 -17.07
N PHE A 88 2.43 -11.54 -17.18
CA PHE A 88 1.72 -11.22 -18.41
C PHE A 88 2.69 -11.00 -19.59
N GLN A 89 3.84 -10.35 -19.34
CA GLN A 89 4.83 -10.11 -20.40
C GLN A 89 5.51 -11.40 -20.92
N LYS A 90 5.48 -12.47 -20.13
CA LYS A 90 5.95 -13.80 -20.56
C LYS A 90 4.85 -14.60 -21.26
N SER A 91 3.63 -14.08 -21.32
CA SER A 91 2.46 -14.75 -21.89
C SER A 91 2.11 -14.16 -23.26
N ASN A 92 1.02 -14.68 -23.85
CA ASN A 92 0.48 -14.14 -25.09
C ASN A 92 -0.19 -12.76 -24.90
N PHE A 93 -0.38 -12.32 -23.67
CA PHE A 93 -0.98 -11.02 -23.35
C PHE A 93 0.05 -9.92 -23.14
N ARG A 94 1.28 -10.13 -23.58
CA ARG A 94 2.32 -9.11 -23.53
C ARG A 94 1.94 -7.90 -24.38
N CYS A 95 2.24 -6.72 -23.89
CA CYS A 95 1.94 -5.47 -24.59
C CYS A 95 2.88 -4.35 -24.12
N ARG A 96 2.94 -3.29 -24.93
CA ARG A 96 3.75 -2.11 -24.63
C ARG A 96 3.32 -1.45 -23.32
N GLU A 97 2.03 -1.35 -23.07
CA GLU A 97 1.47 -0.70 -21.90
C GLU A 97 1.97 -1.38 -20.62
N ASN A 98 1.97 -2.71 -20.57
CA ASN A 98 2.52 -3.46 -19.44
C ASN A 98 4.02 -3.22 -19.28
N ALA A 99 4.76 -3.18 -20.37
CA ALA A 99 6.21 -2.93 -20.32
C ALA A 99 6.51 -1.54 -19.75
N VAL A 100 5.77 -0.52 -20.17
CA VAL A 100 5.92 0.84 -19.63
C VAL A 100 5.54 0.88 -18.16
N ALA A 101 4.43 0.24 -17.77
CA ALA A 101 4.01 0.17 -16.37
C ALA A 101 5.10 -0.48 -15.50
N ILE A 102 5.69 -1.57 -15.94
CA ILE A 102 6.81 -2.24 -15.26
C ILE A 102 7.95 -1.25 -15.02
N THR A 103 8.36 -0.53 -16.07
CA THR A 103 9.45 0.45 -15.95
C THR A 103 9.12 1.52 -14.91
N LYS A 104 7.90 2.03 -14.91
CA LYS A 104 7.48 3.07 -13.95
C LYS A 104 7.43 2.55 -12.52
N ILE A 105 7.02 1.31 -12.32
CA ILE A 105 7.03 0.68 -10.99
C ILE A 105 8.47 0.48 -10.53
N GLU A 106 9.35 0.01 -11.41
CA GLU A 106 10.78 -0.13 -11.09
C GLU A 106 11.40 1.22 -10.69
N GLU A 107 11.07 2.28 -11.41
CA GLU A 107 11.52 3.64 -11.04
C GLU A 107 10.98 4.05 -9.66
N ALA A 108 9.71 3.78 -9.39
CA ALA A 108 9.14 4.07 -8.08
C ALA A 108 9.87 3.33 -6.96
N LEU A 109 10.18 2.05 -7.16
CA LEU A 109 10.95 1.24 -6.21
C LEU A 109 12.35 1.82 -5.98
N MET A 110 13.01 2.31 -7.01
CA MET A 110 14.32 2.96 -6.89
C MET A 110 14.26 4.19 -6.00
N TRP A 111 13.24 5.04 -6.17
CA TRP A 111 13.08 6.24 -5.34
C TRP A 111 12.77 5.91 -3.89
N LEU A 112 11.92 4.91 -3.65
CA LEU A 112 11.62 4.45 -2.29
C LEU A 112 12.86 3.85 -1.64
N ARG A 113 13.67 3.09 -2.37
CA ARG A 113 14.95 2.56 -1.88
C ARG A 113 15.92 3.68 -1.53
N LYS A 114 16.02 4.69 -2.38
CA LYS A 114 16.87 5.86 -2.11
C LYS A 114 16.48 6.55 -0.80
N ARG A 115 15.18 6.69 -0.56
CA ARG A 115 14.67 7.27 0.70
C ARG A 115 15.09 6.41 1.89
N THR A 116 14.90 5.11 1.82
CA THR A 116 15.27 4.18 2.90
C THR A 116 16.76 4.21 3.17
N ASP A 117 17.60 4.15 2.13
CA ASP A 117 19.06 4.22 2.27
C ASP A 117 19.50 5.54 2.93
N GLY A 118 18.84 6.65 2.57
CA GLY A 118 19.11 7.95 3.19
C GLY A 118 18.77 7.96 4.67
N ARG A 119 17.63 7.37 5.04
CA ARG A 119 17.20 7.28 6.44
C ARG A 119 18.13 6.35 7.24
N GLU A 120 18.56 5.24 6.66
CA GLU A 120 19.52 4.33 7.29
C GLU A 120 20.84 5.04 7.57
N ARG A 121 21.35 5.82 6.60
CA ARG A 121 22.60 6.59 6.78
C ARG A 121 22.50 7.63 7.90
N ARG A 122 21.33 8.23 8.11
CA ARG A 122 21.09 9.18 9.20
C ARG A 122 20.75 8.49 10.53
N GLY A 123 20.61 7.17 10.54
CA GLY A 123 20.26 6.40 11.72
C GLY A 123 18.82 6.58 12.22
N VAL A 124 17.93 7.05 11.36
CA VAL A 124 16.52 7.33 11.73
C VAL A 124 15.52 6.36 11.10
N GLU A 125 16.00 5.38 10.33
CA GLU A 125 15.14 4.36 9.71
C GLU A 125 14.38 3.60 10.80
N GLY A 126 13.08 3.39 10.58
CA GLY A 126 12.19 2.72 11.53
C GLY A 126 11.78 3.58 12.72
N THR A 127 12.09 4.88 12.71
CA THR A 127 11.75 5.83 13.77
C THR A 127 10.76 6.88 13.27
N SER A 128 10.27 7.73 14.17
CA SER A 128 9.40 8.86 13.85
C SER A 128 10.17 10.12 13.42
N GLU A 129 11.49 10.08 13.40
CA GLU A 129 12.31 11.21 12.96
C GLU A 129 12.09 11.52 11.49
N VAL A 130 12.02 12.81 11.15
CA VAL A 130 11.76 13.28 9.78
C VAL A 130 12.99 13.11 8.86
#